data_69b8218f5bfeeca4d1aa9425ebc1806a
#
_entry.id   69b8218f5bfeeca4d1aa9425ebc1806a
#
_cell.length_a   1.000
_cell.length_b   1.000
_cell.length_c   1.000
_cell.angle_alpha   90.00
_cell.angle_beta   90.00
_cell.angle_gamma   90.00
#
_symmetry.space_group_name_H-M   'P 1'
#
loop_
_entity.id
_entity.type
_entity.pdbx_description
1 polymer ?
#
loop_
_entity_poly.entity_id
_entity_poly.type
_entity_poly.pdbx_seq_one_letter_code
_entity_poly.pdbx_strand_id
1 'polypeptide(L)'
;ERVIFVSGHFNNFELMAMHIEKSGINLAAIYRPLNNKFLNYFMEKIRKKYICKNQIKKGSSGTRQLLSLFKKGSSIALMIDQRVSEGILSKFFKNEALTTTIPAQFVKKFRCKIVPIYIERIEDIDFRLTVHAPINFSEDETIDTITLKLNSLLEIMILQNPDQWIWSHNRWK
;
A
#
# COMPACT_ATOMS: atom_id res chain seq x y z
N GLU A 1 -18.36 3.29 2.13
CA GLU A 1 -17.35 4.33 2.40
C GLU A 1 -16.02 3.94 1.71
N ARG A 2 -15.36 4.89 1.01
CA ARG A 2 -14.04 4.66 0.42
C ARG A 2 -12.94 4.83 1.48
N VAL A 3 -11.94 3.96 1.45
CA VAL A 3 -10.84 3.95 2.39
C VAL A 3 -9.50 3.79 1.67
N ILE A 4 -8.41 4.00 2.41
CA ILE A 4 -7.07 3.69 1.95
C ILE A 4 -6.58 2.44 2.68
N PHE A 5 -6.34 1.38 1.96
CA PHE A 5 -5.66 0.21 2.47
C PHE A 5 -4.15 0.41 2.41
N VAL A 6 -3.46 0.17 3.52
CA VAL A 6 -2.00 0.26 3.59
C VAL A 6 -1.39 -1.04 4.05
N SER A 7 -0.24 -1.39 3.47
CA SER A 7 0.53 -2.58 3.83
C SER A 7 2.00 -2.43 3.46
N GLY A 8 2.78 -3.46 3.75
CA GLY A 8 4.12 -3.70 3.23
C GLY A 8 4.14 -4.87 2.24
N HIS A 9 5.29 -5.08 1.62
CA HIS A 9 5.53 -6.22 0.74
C HIS A 9 5.79 -7.49 1.58
N PHE A 10 4.73 -8.06 2.13
CA PHE A 10 4.77 -9.30 2.90
C PHE A 10 4.44 -10.49 2.01
N ASN A 11 5.29 -11.50 1.99
CA ASN A 11 5.07 -12.76 1.30
C ASN A 11 4.35 -12.60 -0.05
N ASN A 12 3.18 -13.23 -0.26
CA ASN A 12 2.37 -13.06 -1.46
C ASN A 12 1.39 -11.89 -1.33
N PHE A 13 1.92 -10.67 -1.23
CA PHE A 13 1.17 -9.44 -1.02
C PHE A 13 0.09 -9.15 -2.09
N GLU A 14 0.21 -9.70 -3.30
CA GLU A 14 -0.81 -9.49 -4.34
C GLU A 14 -2.16 -10.11 -3.98
N LEU A 15 -2.18 -11.14 -3.14
CA LEU A 15 -3.43 -11.74 -2.63
C LEU A 15 -4.27 -10.75 -1.82
N MET A 16 -3.67 -9.76 -1.16
CA MET A 16 -4.41 -8.74 -0.42
C MET A 16 -5.35 -7.95 -1.34
N ALA A 17 -4.81 -7.43 -2.44
CA ALA A 17 -5.61 -6.69 -3.41
C ALA A 17 -6.69 -7.58 -4.07
N MET A 18 -6.37 -8.83 -4.34
CA MET A 18 -7.32 -9.80 -4.87
C MET A 18 -8.50 -10.03 -3.90
N HIS A 19 -8.25 -10.23 -2.63
CA HIS A 19 -9.29 -10.43 -1.63
C HIS A 19 -10.19 -9.22 -1.46
N ILE A 20 -9.60 -8.01 -1.42
CA ILE A 20 -10.37 -6.76 -1.34
C ILE A 20 -11.30 -6.62 -2.55
N GLU A 21 -10.77 -6.83 -3.76
CA GLU A 21 -11.57 -6.75 -5.00
C GLU A 21 -12.70 -7.80 -5.02
N LYS A 22 -12.40 -9.03 -4.61
CA LYS A 22 -13.39 -10.12 -4.53
C LYS A 22 -14.46 -9.90 -3.46
N SER A 23 -14.19 -9.09 -2.44
CA SER A 23 -15.18 -8.66 -1.45
C SER A 23 -16.18 -7.62 -1.98
N GLY A 24 -16.11 -7.29 -3.28
CA GLY A 24 -16.99 -6.30 -3.91
C GLY A 24 -16.57 -4.85 -3.74
N ILE A 25 -15.40 -4.60 -3.17
CA ILE A 25 -14.84 -3.25 -3.03
C ILE A 25 -14.19 -2.85 -4.36
N ASN A 26 -14.65 -1.74 -4.94
CA ASN A 26 -14.00 -1.16 -6.11
C ASN A 26 -12.63 -0.60 -5.72
N LEU A 27 -11.58 -1.35 -6.03
CA LEU A 27 -10.21 -1.07 -5.62
C LEU A 27 -9.36 -0.52 -6.76
N ALA A 28 -8.46 0.41 -6.45
CA ALA A 28 -7.37 0.84 -7.32
C ALA A 28 -6.03 0.59 -6.63
N ALA A 29 -5.12 -0.10 -7.31
CA ALA A 29 -3.79 -0.44 -6.79
C ALA A 29 -2.68 0.09 -7.69
N ILE A 30 -1.62 0.62 -7.06
CA ILE A 30 -0.42 1.07 -7.78
C ILE A 30 0.54 -0.10 -7.97
N TYR A 31 1.11 -0.21 -9.16
CA TYR A 31 2.16 -1.18 -9.44
C TYR A 31 3.32 -0.55 -10.21
N ARG A 32 4.51 -1.12 -10.06
CA ARG A 32 5.66 -0.80 -10.90
C ARG A 32 5.67 -1.74 -12.11
N PRO A 33 5.69 -1.21 -13.35
CA PRO A 33 5.86 -2.03 -14.55
C PRO A 33 7.16 -2.81 -14.50
N LEU A 34 7.14 -4.02 -15.06
CA LEU A 34 8.35 -4.81 -15.25
C LEU A 34 9.23 -4.16 -16.33
N ASN A 35 10.55 -4.28 -16.18
CA ASN A 35 11.51 -3.77 -17.17
C ASN A 35 11.36 -4.46 -18.54
N ASN A 36 11.06 -5.76 -18.54
CA ASN A 36 10.78 -6.51 -19.76
C ASN A 36 9.35 -6.20 -20.21
N LYS A 37 9.21 -5.49 -21.33
CA LYS A 37 7.92 -5.03 -21.89
C LYS A 37 6.97 -6.18 -22.25
N PHE A 38 7.50 -7.30 -22.72
CA PHE A 38 6.71 -8.48 -23.07
C PHE A 38 6.12 -9.15 -21.83
N LEU A 39 6.95 -9.43 -20.83
CA LEU A 39 6.49 -9.96 -19.56
C LEU A 39 5.53 -9.01 -18.86
N ASN A 40 5.79 -7.70 -18.94
CA ASN A 40 4.90 -6.68 -18.36
C ASN A 40 3.49 -6.75 -18.95
N TYR A 41 3.38 -6.94 -20.27
CA TYR A 41 2.08 -7.07 -20.95
C TYR A 41 1.27 -8.26 -20.39
N PHE A 42 1.92 -9.42 -20.21
CA PHE A 42 1.26 -10.59 -19.62
C PHE A 42 0.89 -10.36 -18.16
N MET A 43 1.81 -9.80 -17.37
CA MET A 43 1.54 -9.51 -15.96
C MET A 43 0.41 -8.51 -15.78
N GLU A 44 0.33 -7.48 -16.60
CA GLU A 44 -0.80 -6.53 -16.56
C GLU A 44 -2.13 -7.22 -16.83
N LYS A 45 -2.19 -8.14 -17.81
CA LYS A 45 -3.41 -8.91 -18.09
C LYS A 45 -3.80 -9.81 -16.91
N ILE A 46 -2.83 -10.53 -16.34
CA ILE A 46 -3.05 -11.40 -15.18
C ILE A 46 -3.56 -10.60 -14.00
N ARG A 47 -2.88 -9.50 -13.67
CA ARG A 47 -3.26 -8.64 -12.54
C ARG A 47 -4.65 -8.05 -12.71
N LYS A 48 -4.99 -7.53 -13.90
CA LYS A 48 -6.33 -7.00 -14.18
C LYS A 48 -7.42 -8.06 -14.09
N LYS A 49 -7.12 -9.28 -14.50
CA LYS A 49 -8.09 -10.39 -14.51
C LYS A 49 -8.31 -10.98 -13.12
N TYR A 50 -7.24 -11.17 -12.34
CA TYR A 50 -7.27 -11.97 -11.13
C TYR A 50 -7.05 -11.18 -9.84
N ILE A 51 -6.35 -10.05 -9.89
CA ILE A 51 -5.97 -9.29 -8.70
C ILE A 51 -6.87 -8.07 -8.49
N CYS A 52 -6.83 -7.11 -9.41
CA CYS A 52 -7.59 -5.86 -9.28
C CYS A 52 -7.76 -5.22 -10.67
N LYS A 53 -8.98 -4.79 -11.00
CA LYS A 53 -9.32 -4.20 -12.31
C LYS A 53 -8.58 -2.89 -12.57
N ASN A 54 -8.49 -2.02 -11.55
CA ASN A 54 -7.86 -0.72 -11.68
C ASN A 54 -6.38 -0.78 -11.29
N GLN A 55 -5.56 -1.30 -12.19
CA GLN A 55 -4.09 -1.32 -12.05
C GLN A 55 -3.50 -0.01 -12.58
N ILE A 56 -2.84 0.75 -11.69
CA ILE A 56 -2.30 2.08 -11.98
C ILE A 56 -0.78 2.02 -11.98
N LYS A 57 -0.17 2.50 -13.06
CA LYS A 57 1.30 2.59 -13.18
C LYS A 57 1.86 3.64 -12.22
N LYS A 58 2.92 3.29 -11.48
CA LYS A 58 3.64 4.23 -10.61
C LYS A 58 4.15 5.44 -11.40
N GLY A 59 4.06 6.63 -10.82
CA GLY A 59 4.53 7.90 -11.38
C GLY A 59 3.51 9.03 -11.18
N SER A 60 3.87 10.24 -11.59
CA SER A 60 3.04 11.44 -11.40
C SER A 60 1.66 11.34 -12.07
N SER A 61 1.59 10.75 -13.26
CA SER A 61 0.32 10.47 -13.95
C SER A 61 -0.52 9.45 -13.19
N GLY A 62 0.11 8.42 -12.62
CA GLY A 62 -0.55 7.42 -11.78
C GLY A 62 -1.17 8.02 -10.53
N THR A 63 -0.46 8.92 -9.85
CA THR A 63 -1.00 9.61 -8.67
C THR A 63 -2.24 10.45 -9.02
N ARG A 64 -2.26 11.14 -10.17
CA ARG A 64 -3.43 11.87 -10.65
C ARG A 64 -4.61 10.93 -10.94
N GLN A 65 -4.34 9.80 -11.58
CA GLN A 65 -5.35 8.78 -11.88
C GLN A 65 -5.93 8.20 -10.58
N LEU A 66 -5.08 7.88 -9.60
CA LEU A 66 -5.48 7.41 -8.28
C LEU A 66 -6.42 8.40 -7.59
N LEU A 67 -6.06 9.68 -7.60
CA LEU A 67 -6.87 10.76 -7.06
C LEU A 67 -8.25 10.84 -7.75
N SER A 68 -8.29 10.70 -9.08
CA SER A 68 -9.53 10.70 -9.85
C SER A 68 -10.43 9.53 -9.49
N LEU A 69 -9.88 8.31 -9.40
CA LEU A 69 -10.63 7.11 -9.02
C LEU A 69 -11.15 7.19 -7.59
N PHE A 70 -10.32 7.68 -6.66
CA PHE A 70 -10.76 7.89 -5.28
C PHE A 70 -11.92 8.87 -5.18
N LYS A 71 -11.89 9.98 -5.93
CA LYS A 71 -13.01 10.93 -6.00
C LYS A 71 -14.29 10.29 -6.55
N LYS A 72 -14.16 9.31 -7.45
CA LYS A 72 -15.27 8.57 -8.05
C LYS A 72 -15.79 7.42 -7.16
N GLY A 73 -15.25 7.27 -5.94
CA GLY A 73 -15.73 6.30 -4.97
C GLY A 73 -14.91 5.01 -4.86
N SER A 74 -13.81 4.87 -5.60
CA SER A 74 -12.90 3.73 -5.44
C SER A 74 -12.10 3.85 -4.15
N SER A 75 -11.90 2.75 -3.44
CA SER A 75 -10.86 2.62 -2.43
C SER A 75 -9.49 2.44 -3.10
N ILE A 76 -8.40 2.71 -2.39
CA ILE A 76 -7.05 2.55 -2.92
C ILE A 76 -6.21 1.65 -2.03
N ALA A 77 -5.30 0.88 -2.63
CA ALA A 77 -4.32 0.07 -1.91
C ALA A 77 -2.90 0.57 -2.21
N LEU A 78 -2.12 0.78 -1.15
CA LEU A 78 -0.77 1.32 -1.20
C LEU A 78 0.18 0.47 -0.37
N MET A 79 1.30 0.06 -0.97
CA MET A 79 2.45 -0.44 -0.24
C MET A 79 3.32 0.75 0.18
N ILE A 80 3.59 0.88 1.48
CA ILE A 80 4.25 2.06 2.04
C ILE A 80 5.67 1.78 2.56
N ASP A 81 6.13 0.56 2.42
CA ASP A 81 7.41 0.07 2.95
C ASP A 81 8.64 0.34 2.08
N GLN A 82 8.46 0.80 0.84
CA GLN A 82 9.59 1.09 -0.04
C GLN A 82 9.98 2.56 -0.01
N ARG A 83 11.28 2.80 -0.25
CA ARG A 83 11.83 4.15 -0.41
C ARG A 83 11.21 4.86 -1.61
N VAL A 84 10.87 6.12 -1.44
CA VAL A 84 10.32 6.99 -2.50
C VAL A 84 11.10 8.29 -2.54
N SER A 85 11.72 8.61 -3.68
CA SER A 85 12.58 9.80 -3.83
C SER A 85 11.85 11.12 -3.54
N GLU A 86 10.56 11.19 -3.84
CA GLU A 86 9.69 12.35 -3.60
C GLU A 86 9.02 12.30 -2.21
N GLY A 87 9.46 11.38 -1.35
CA GLY A 87 8.97 11.24 0.01
C GLY A 87 9.60 12.23 0.99
N ILE A 88 9.17 12.15 2.24
CA ILE A 88 9.78 12.87 3.36
C ILE A 88 10.67 11.93 4.17
N LEU A 89 11.68 12.49 4.84
CA LEU A 89 12.43 11.75 5.85
C LEU A 89 11.53 11.50 7.05
N SER A 90 11.36 10.23 7.39
CA SER A 90 10.57 9.81 8.54
C SER A 90 11.22 8.59 9.18
N LYS A 91 11.17 8.49 10.50
CA LYS A 91 11.76 7.36 11.22
C LYS A 91 11.10 6.04 10.83
N PHE A 92 11.94 5.03 10.61
CA PHE A 92 11.56 3.66 10.36
C PHE A 92 12.64 2.74 10.97
N PHE A 93 12.29 1.93 11.97
CA PHE A 93 13.23 1.20 12.82
C PHE A 93 14.36 2.09 13.36
N LYS A 94 13.99 3.22 13.95
CA LYS A 94 14.89 4.25 14.52
C LYS A 94 15.77 5.00 13.52
N ASN A 95 15.89 4.57 12.26
CA ASN A 95 16.66 5.23 11.20
C ASN A 95 15.75 6.08 10.31
N GLU A 96 16.30 7.13 9.74
CA GLU A 96 15.56 7.96 8.78
C GLU A 96 15.44 7.25 7.44
N ALA A 97 14.25 7.30 6.87
CA ALA A 97 13.96 6.71 5.58
C ALA A 97 13.00 7.58 4.77
N LEU A 98 13.31 7.78 3.48
CA LEU A 98 12.41 8.50 2.58
C LEU A 98 11.11 7.72 2.39
N THR A 99 10.02 8.28 2.90
CA THR A 99 8.71 7.63 3.01
C THR A 99 7.67 8.37 2.18
N THR A 100 6.80 7.62 1.51
CA THR A 100 5.68 8.19 0.74
C THR A 100 4.70 8.93 1.65
N THR A 101 4.29 10.11 1.23
CA THR A 101 3.26 10.91 1.91
C THR A 101 1.87 10.74 1.31
N ILE A 102 1.70 9.92 0.28
CA ILE A 102 0.42 9.78 -0.43
C ILE A 102 -0.73 9.44 0.53
N PRO A 103 -0.64 8.44 1.43
CA PRO A 103 -1.73 8.16 2.37
C PRO A 103 -2.07 9.37 3.24
N ALA A 104 -1.08 10.05 3.81
CA ALA A 104 -1.28 11.22 4.65
C ALA A 104 -1.92 12.39 3.90
N GLN A 105 -1.50 12.64 2.65
CA GLN A 105 -2.10 13.66 1.79
C GLN A 105 -3.58 13.38 1.50
N PHE A 106 -3.94 12.11 1.28
CA PHE A 106 -5.34 11.72 1.06
C PHE A 106 -6.17 11.89 2.33
N VAL A 107 -5.64 11.51 3.49
CA VAL A 107 -6.29 11.74 4.79
C VAL A 107 -6.59 13.23 4.98
N LYS A 108 -5.58 14.09 4.82
CA LYS A 108 -5.75 15.54 4.95
C LYS A 108 -6.76 16.13 3.97
N LYS A 109 -6.78 15.61 2.74
CA LYS A 109 -7.64 16.15 1.68
C LYS A 109 -9.07 15.64 1.74
N PHE A 110 -9.28 14.39 2.15
CA PHE A 110 -10.59 13.72 2.03
C PHE A 110 -11.15 13.26 3.36
N ARG A 111 -10.44 13.44 4.46
CA ARG A 111 -10.84 12.96 5.80
C ARG A 111 -11.21 11.47 5.79
N CYS A 112 -10.49 10.69 4.97
CA CYS A 112 -10.74 9.27 4.80
C CYS A 112 -9.96 8.46 5.84
N LYS A 113 -10.50 7.28 6.15
CA LYS A 113 -9.87 6.31 7.04
C LYS A 113 -8.75 5.55 6.33
N ILE A 114 -7.76 5.14 7.09
CA ILE A 114 -6.74 4.18 6.66
C ILE A 114 -7.05 2.83 7.29
N VAL A 115 -7.02 1.78 6.48
CA VAL A 115 -7.23 0.40 6.91
C VAL A 115 -5.93 -0.37 6.70
N PRO A 116 -5.21 -0.71 7.76
CA PRO A 116 -4.03 -1.53 7.65
C PRO A 116 -4.39 -2.98 7.31
N ILE A 117 -3.60 -3.59 6.41
CA ILE A 117 -3.77 -4.99 6.05
C ILE A 117 -2.43 -5.70 6.16
N TYR A 118 -2.46 -6.89 6.71
CA TYR A 118 -1.31 -7.77 6.85
C TYR A 118 -1.61 -9.13 6.24
N ILE A 119 -0.65 -9.72 5.54
CA ILE A 119 -0.74 -11.08 5.03
C ILE A 119 0.48 -11.88 5.48
N GLU A 120 0.23 -13.07 5.93
CA GLU A 120 1.26 -14.04 6.28
C GLU A 120 0.96 -15.40 5.65
N ARG A 121 2.00 -16.12 5.28
CA ARG A 121 1.90 -17.53 4.93
C ARG A 121 1.92 -18.33 6.22
N ILE A 122 0.93 -19.17 6.42
CA ILE A 122 0.87 -20.06 7.58
C ILE A 122 1.62 -21.35 7.26
N GLU A 123 1.26 -22.00 6.15
CA GLU A 123 1.85 -23.25 5.70
C GLU A 123 1.63 -23.38 4.19
N ASP A 124 2.60 -23.91 3.47
CA ASP A 124 2.58 -24.19 2.04
C ASP A 124 1.84 -23.15 1.17
N ILE A 125 0.57 -23.41 0.89
CA ILE A 125 -0.30 -22.55 0.07
C ILE A 125 -1.33 -21.77 0.90
N ASP A 126 -1.32 -21.95 2.22
CA ASP A 126 -2.28 -21.34 3.12
C ASP A 126 -1.79 -19.98 3.62
N PHE A 127 -2.62 -18.97 3.42
CA PHE A 127 -2.36 -17.60 3.83
C PHE A 127 -3.44 -17.09 4.78
N ARG A 128 -3.01 -16.35 5.77
CA ARG A 128 -3.90 -15.58 6.64
C ARG A 128 -3.84 -14.10 6.25
N LEU A 129 -4.98 -13.54 5.90
CA LEU A 129 -5.14 -12.11 5.67
C LEU A 129 -5.80 -11.48 6.91
N THR A 130 -5.11 -10.54 7.52
CA THR A 130 -5.63 -9.77 8.66
C THR A 130 -5.97 -8.36 8.21
N VAL A 131 -7.23 -7.97 8.36
CA VAL A 131 -7.70 -6.61 8.15
C VAL A 131 -7.84 -5.96 9.53
N HIS A 132 -7.01 -4.95 9.81
CA HIS A 132 -7.04 -4.26 11.10
C HIS A 132 -8.17 -3.23 11.17
N ALA A 133 -8.45 -2.76 12.37
CA ALA A 133 -9.44 -1.70 12.58
C ALA A 133 -9.06 -0.42 11.79
N PRO A 134 -10.05 0.27 11.20
CA PRO A 134 -9.80 1.53 10.52
C PRO A 134 -9.26 2.60 11.46
N ILE A 135 -8.24 3.31 11.00
CA ILE A 135 -7.61 4.41 11.74
C ILE A 135 -8.19 5.73 11.25
N ASN A 136 -8.65 6.54 12.20
CA ASN A 136 -9.00 7.93 11.99
C ASN A 136 -7.86 8.82 12.46
N PHE A 137 -7.63 9.90 11.74
CA PHE A 137 -6.64 10.92 12.09
C PHE A 137 -7.36 12.24 12.38
N SER A 138 -6.90 12.96 13.39
CA SER A 138 -7.47 14.26 13.74
C SER A 138 -7.07 15.34 12.72
N GLU A 139 -7.82 16.44 12.67
CA GLU A 139 -7.59 17.50 11.70
C GLU A 139 -6.29 18.27 11.93
N ASP A 140 -5.83 18.34 13.15
CA ASP A 140 -4.58 18.98 13.57
C ASP A 140 -3.34 18.14 13.26
N GLU A 141 -3.48 16.82 13.02
CA GLU A 141 -2.33 15.98 12.66
C GLU A 141 -1.73 16.41 11.33
N THR A 142 -0.41 16.56 11.31
CA THR A 142 0.35 16.94 10.11
C THR A 142 0.62 15.73 9.21
N ILE A 143 1.02 15.98 7.96
CA ILE A 143 1.45 14.93 7.03
C ILE A 143 2.60 14.12 7.65
N ASP A 144 3.54 14.78 8.32
CA ASP A 144 4.70 14.16 8.96
C ASP A 144 4.29 13.23 10.10
N THR A 145 3.38 13.67 10.98
CA THR A 145 2.89 12.86 12.09
C THR A 145 2.10 11.65 11.62
N ILE A 146 1.24 11.82 10.61
CA ILE A 146 0.50 10.71 10.01
C ILE A 146 1.48 9.72 9.37
N THR A 147 2.47 10.20 8.61
CA THR A 147 3.47 9.33 7.95
C THR A 147 4.29 8.56 8.98
N LEU A 148 4.70 9.20 10.07
CA LEU A 148 5.42 8.54 11.16
C LEU A 148 4.58 7.45 11.84
N LYS A 149 3.30 7.73 12.11
CA LYS A 149 2.38 6.73 12.68
C LYS A 149 2.21 5.52 11.76
N LEU A 150 2.14 5.75 10.44
CA LEU A 150 2.05 4.66 9.46
C LEU A 150 3.34 3.84 9.38
N ASN A 151 4.51 4.47 9.52
CA ASN A 151 5.77 3.75 9.63
C ASN A 151 5.81 2.87 10.89
N SER A 152 5.43 3.41 12.05
CA SER A 152 5.40 2.66 13.31
C SER A 152 4.43 1.47 13.26
N LEU A 153 3.28 1.65 12.61
CA LEU A 153 2.34 0.56 12.36
C LEU A 153 2.96 -0.54 11.49
N LEU A 154 3.66 -0.15 10.43
CA LEU A 154 4.35 -1.08 9.55
C LEU A 154 5.47 -1.84 10.28
N GLU A 155 6.21 -1.17 11.15
CA GLU A 155 7.22 -1.81 12.02
C GLU A 155 6.59 -2.92 12.88
N ILE A 156 5.43 -2.65 13.49
CA ILE A 156 4.69 -3.64 14.29
C ILE A 156 4.32 -4.84 13.42
N MET A 157 3.81 -4.61 12.20
CA MET A 157 3.48 -5.70 11.28
C MET A 157 4.70 -6.53 10.88
N ILE A 158 5.84 -5.89 10.60
CA ILE A 158 7.08 -6.59 10.25
C ILE A 158 7.59 -7.44 11.41
N LEU A 159 7.51 -6.92 12.65
CA LEU A 159 7.97 -7.62 13.83
C LEU A 159 7.11 -8.84 14.19
N GLN A 160 5.88 -8.96 13.68
CA GLN A 160 5.06 -10.16 13.86
C GLN A 160 5.70 -11.37 13.18
N ASN A 161 6.23 -11.21 11.97
CA ASN A 161 6.92 -12.26 11.24
C ASN A 161 7.95 -11.66 10.28
N PRO A 162 9.16 -11.29 10.78
CA PRO A 162 10.17 -10.59 9.98
C PRO A 162 10.62 -11.33 8.74
N ASP A 163 10.62 -12.67 8.77
CA ASP A 163 11.05 -13.51 7.65
C ASP A 163 10.16 -13.37 6.42
N GLN A 164 8.94 -12.91 6.60
CA GLN A 164 7.97 -12.78 5.53
C GLN A 164 7.93 -11.38 4.90
N TRP A 165 8.69 -10.42 5.42
CA TRP A 165 8.85 -9.13 4.78
C TRP A 165 9.96 -9.18 3.71
N ILE A 166 9.74 -8.50 2.57
CA ILE A 166 10.71 -8.49 1.47
C ILE A 166 11.88 -7.55 1.78
N TRP A 167 12.98 -8.11 2.25
CA TRP A 167 14.22 -7.41 2.61
C TRP A 167 15.09 -6.98 1.41
N SER A 168 14.81 -7.44 0.20
CA SER A 168 15.62 -7.16 -0.99
C SER A 168 15.61 -5.68 -1.42
N HIS A 169 14.69 -4.88 -0.90
CA HIS A 169 14.65 -3.44 -1.15
C HIS A 169 15.43 -2.66 -0.09
N ASN A 170 16.42 -1.85 -0.54
CA ASN A 170 17.16 -1.00 0.37
C ASN A 170 16.30 0.19 0.82
N ARG A 171 15.68 0.06 1.98
CA ARG A 171 14.71 1.02 2.53
C ARG A 171 15.34 2.32 3.01
N TRP A 172 16.60 2.26 3.46
CA TRP A 172 17.32 3.38 4.13
C TRP A 172 18.39 4.07 3.28
N LYS A 173 18.64 3.65 2.05
CA LYS A 173 19.68 4.18 1.20
C LYS A 173 19.26 5.42 0.41
#